data_33858421ed3f245fffdb353309aa03bf
#
_entry.id   33858421ed3f245fffdb353309aa03bf
#
_cell.length_a   1.000
_cell.length_b   1.000
_cell.length_c   1.000
_cell.angle_alpha   90.00
_cell.angle_beta   90.00
_cell.angle_gamma   90.00
#
_symmetry.space_group_name_H-M   'P 1'
#
loop_
_entity.id
_entity.type
_entity.pdbx_description
1 polymer ?
#
loop_
_entity_poly.entity_id
_entity_poly.type
_entity_poly.pdbx_seq_one_letter_code
_entity_poly.pdbx_strand_id
1 'polypeptide(L)'
;PMIPMTVSFFMQGSPSRAKGIFRGLVFGISIMAIYTLLGVIVSVSNVGPNAANALSTHWIPNLIFFALFIVFAFSFFGMFELVLPSSWSNKADSQVDKGGLGGVFFLALTTVLVSFSCTGPIVGALLVEAAGGLALKPILGMFGFGLAFAIPFTLFAMFPSWLKGLPKSGGWLNAVKVVLGFIVLAFSMKFLMALDPTNKILTRELYLAVWIVLFFLLGMYLLGKIKFSHDSDLPHVSVPRLLLSVASFSFVVFLFLGLFGYELKTIAPLLPPKSPNGLDLTQRAVYSGGPVAAADQVEGCTPEKYTDLFHMPFGLKGFYDLEEGLACAKATGKPVLIDFKGHFCSNCKKMEAAVWSDPDVLRTLREDYVIVALYTDDRTKLPEAEWYTSEAVSYT
;
A
#
# COMPACT_ATOMS: atom_id res chain seq x y z
N PRO A 1 17.79 -3.79 7.54
CA PRO A 1 18.92 -4.77 7.51
C PRO A 1 20.08 -4.31 6.63
N MET A 2 19.82 -3.49 5.61
CA MET A 2 20.79 -3.06 4.59
C MET A 2 21.80 -2.01 5.06
N ILE A 3 21.41 -1.12 5.98
CA ILE A 3 22.29 -0.04 6.48
C ILE A 3 23.60 -0.60 7.06
N PRO A 4 23.59 -1.64 7.94
CA PRO A 4 24.83 -2.19 8.49
C PRO A 4 25.75 -2.79 7.43
N MET A 5 25.17 -3.43 6.40
CA MET A 5 25.94 -4.09 5.33
C MET A 5 26.61 -3.06 4.40
N THR A 6 25.87 -2.03 3.98
CA THR A 6 26.42 -0.91 3.19
C THR A 6 27.49 -0.15 3.97
N VAL A 7 27.25 0.12 5.24
CA VAL A 7 28.24 0.80 6.11
C VAL A 7 29.49 -0.02 6.28
N SER A 8 29.38 -1.32 6.54
CA SER A 8 30.53 -2.22 6.69
C SER A 8 31.38 -2.22 5.42
N PHE A 9 30.76 -2.31 4.24
CA PHE A 9 31.46 -2.27 2.95
C PHE A 9 32.23 -0.97 2.73
N PHE A 10 31.59 0.18 2.97
CA PHE A 10 32.24 1.49 2.78
C PHE A 10 33.30 1.79 3.85
N MET A 11 33.19 1.20 5.04
CA MET A 11 34.21 1.35 6.11
C MET A 11 35.45 0.54 5.87
N GLN A 12 35.37 -0.66 5.27
CA GLN A 12 36.50 -1.55 5.05
C GLN A 12 37.34 -1.20 3.82
N GLY A 13 36.81 -0.40 2.87
CA GLY A 13 37.41 -0.28 1.55
C GLY A 13 38.01 1.08 1.16
N SER A 14 38.10 2.09 2.04
CA SER A 14 38.52 3.44 1.59
C SER A 14 39.74 4.01 2.33
N PRO A 15 40.94 3.99 1.73
CA PRO A 15 42.12 4.64 2.29
C PRO A 15 42.10 6.16 2.21
N SER A 16 41.19 6.80 1.46
CA SER A 16 41.07 8.27 1.37
C SER A 16 39.62 8.72 1.29
N ARG A 17 39.30 9.89 1.87
CA ARG A 17 37.94 10.50 1.85
C ARG A 17 37.41 10.68 0.43
N ALA A 18 38.26 11.12 -0.51
CA ALA A 18 37.85 11.35 -1.91
C ALA A 18 37.39 10.06 -2.60
N LYS A 19 38.09 8.93 -2.38
CA LYS A 19 37.69 7.62 -2.91
C LYS A 19 36.40 7.12 -2.30
N GLY A 20 36.16 7.37 -1.01
CA GLY A 20 34.90 7.04 -0.33
C GLY A 20 33.72 7.80 -0.92
N ILE A 21 33.85 9.12 -1.13
CA ILE A 21 32.83 9.98 -1.75
C ILE A 21 32.52 9.52 -3.18
N PHE A 22 33.56 9.24 -3.98
CA PHE A 22 33.38 8.78 -5.35
C PHE A 22 32.62 7.43 -5.41
N ARG A 23 32.99 6.46 -4.57
CA ARG A 23 32.28 5.18 -4.48
C ARG A 23 30.84 5.35 -4.03
N GLY A 24 30.58 6.25 -3.06
CA GLY A 24 29.21 6.57 -2.63
C GLY A 24 28.36 7.18 -3.75
N LEU A 25 28.94 8.08 -4.56
CA LEU A 25 28.25 8.64 -5.73
C LEU A 25 27.97 7.57 -6.80
N VAL A 26 28.94 6.71 -7.10
CA VAL A 26 28.74 5.60 -8.06
C VAL A 26 27.64 4.66 -7.56
N PHE A 27 27.58 4.38 -6.26
CA PHE A 27 26.53 3.57 -5.66
C PHE A 27 25.13 4.19 -5.85
N GLY A 28 24.99 5.48 -5.53
CA GLY A 28 23.72 6.19 -5.72
C GLY A 28 23.28 6.28 -7.18
N ILE A 29 24.21 6.59 -8.08
CA ILE A 29 23.95 6.64 -9.54
C ILE A 29 23.54 5.25 -10.04
N SER A 30 24.17 4.16 -9.55
CA SER A 30 23.81 2.80 -9.93
C SER A 30 22.40 2.44 -9.50
N ILE A 31 21.97 2.82 -8.29
CA ILE A 31 20.60 2.64 -7.82
C ILE A 31 19.61 3.37 -8.74
N MET A 32 19.86 4.65 -9.01
CA MET A 32 19.02 5.45 -9.91
C MET A 32 18.93 4.81 -11.31
N ALA A 33 20.06 4.39 -11.87
CA ALA A 33 20.12 3.78 -13.19
C ALA A 33 19.31 2.47 -13.25
N ILE A 34 19.38 1.63 -12.23
CA ILE A 34 18.64 0.36 -12.17
C ILE A 34 17.12 0.64 -12.14
N TYR A 35 16.64 1.54 -11.27
CA TYR A 35 15.21 1.88 -11.22
C TYR A 35 14.73 2.55 -12.50
N THR A 36 15.52 3.48 -13.08
CA THR A 36 15.18 4.13 -14.35
C THR A 36 15.12 3.10 -15.49
N LEU A 37 16.06 2.15 -15.53
CA LEU A 37 16.06 1.07 -16.52
C LEU A 37 14.81 0.21 -16.41
N LEU A 38 14.36 -0.12 -15.20
CA LEU A 38 13.09 -0.81 -14.99
C LEU A 38 11.91 0.00 -15.55
N GLY A 39 11.88 1.31 -15.32
CA GLY A 39 10.87 2.21 -15.92
C GLY A 39 10.88 2.22 -17.44
N VAL A 40 12.08 2.22 -18.06
CA VAL A 40 12.24 2.13 -19.51
C VAL A 40 11.75 0.78 -20.03
N ILE A 41 12.14 -0.33 -19.39
CA ILE A 41 11.71 -1.68 -19.80
C ILE A 41 10.19 -1.76 -19.82
N VAL A 42 9.52 -1.27 -18.75
CA VAL A 42 8.05 -1.29 -18.69
C VAL A 42 7.44 -0.37 -19.74
N SER A 43 8.03 0.80 -19.99
CA SER A 43 7.55 1.74 -21.00
C SER A 43 7.65 1.17 -22.42
N VAL A 44 8.73 0.42 -22.72
CA VAL A 44 8.98 -0.17 -24.07
C VAL A 44 8.23 -1.49 -24.27
N SER A 45 8.01 -2.26 -23.19
CA SER A 45 7.40 -3.60 -23.29
C SER A 45 5.92 -3.59 -23.67
N ASN A 46 5.29 -2.42 -23.82
CA ASN A 46 3.85 -2.28 -24.09
C ASN A 46 2.97 -3.16 -23.17
N VAL A 47 3.48 -3.46 -21.97
CA VAL A 47 2.69 -4.10 -20.93
C VAL A 47 1.60 -3.11 -20.53
N GLY A 48 0.45 -3.25 -21.17
CA GLY A 48 -0.67 -2.33 -20.98
C GLY A 48 -1.08 -2.25 -19.51
N PRO A 49 -1.79 -1.17 -19.12
CA PRO A 49 -2.28 -0.98 -17.75
C PRO A 49 -3.08 -2.18 -17.26
N ASN A 50 -3.74 -2.91 -18.14
CA ASN A 50 -4.51 -4.11 -17.83
C ASN A 50 -3.65 -5.27 -17.29
N ALA A 51 -2.46 -5.51 -17.86
CA ALA A 51 -1.58 -6.59 -17.37
C ALA A 51 -0.96 -6.25 -16.01
N ALA A 52 -0.57 -4.99 -15.80
CA ALA A 52 -0.07 -4.54 -14.50
C ALA A 52 -1.18 -4.58 -13.42
N ASN A 53 -2.39 -4.17 -13.78
CA ASN A 53 -3.55 -4.26 -12.91
C ASN A 53 -3.91 -5.73 -12.62
N ALA A 54 -3.94 -6.59 -13.62
CA ALA A 54 -4.18 -8.02 -13.47
C ALA A 54 -3.16 -8.68 -12.53
N LEU A 55 -1.87 -8.30 -12.62
CA LEU A 55 -0.84 -8.81 -11.72
C LEU A 55 -1.01 -8.32 -10.29
N SER A 56 -1.33 -7.03 -10.10
CA SER A 56 -1.51 -6.42 -8.77
C SER A 56 -2.76 -6.91 -8.04
N THR A 57 -3.80 -7.30 -8.77
CA THR A 57 -5.05 -7.82 -8.22
C THR A 57 -5.10 -9.34 -8.13
N HIS A 58 -4.15 -10.06 -8.77
CA HIS A 58 -4.14 -11.52 -8.74
C HIS A 58 -3.78 -12.05 -7.33
N TRP A 59 -4.48 -13.10 -6.90
CA TRP A 59 -4.32 -13.64 -5.54
C TRP A 59 -2.94 -14.25 -5.28
N ILE A 60 -2.28 -14.88 -6.28
CA ILE A 60 -0.98 -15.54 -6.09
C ILE A 60 0.12 -14.55 -5.74
N PRO A 61 0.40 -13.46 -6.50
CA PRO A 61 1.39 -12.46 -6.11
C PRO A 61 1.09 -11.83 -4.74
N ASN A 62 -0.18 -11.53 -4.46
CA ASN A 62 -0.56 -10.93 -3.20
C ASN A 62 -0.35 -11.88 -2.01
N LEU A 63 -0.62 -13.17 -2.17
CA LEU A 63 -0.30 -14.18 -1.14
C LEU A 63 1.21 -14.29 -0.90
N ILE A 64 2.01 -14.28 -1.97
CA ILE A 64 3.47 -14.30 -1.87
C ILE A 64 3.97 -13.05 -1.14
N PHE A 65 3.47 -11.86 -1.48
CA PHE A 65 3.84 -10.62 -0.80
C PHE A 65 3.40 -10.64 0.66
N PHE A 66 2.18 -11.09 0.96
CA PHE A 66 1.71 -11.25 2.33
C PHE A 66 2.66 -12.14 3.15
N ALA A 67 2.98 -13.34 2.66
CA ALA A 67 3.89 -14.27 3.32
C ALA A 67 5.28 -13.66 3.52
N LEU A 68 5.80 -12.97 2.49
CA LEU A 68 7.08 -12.27 2.55
C LEU A 68 7.10 -11.20 3.65
N PHE A 69 6.06 -10.37 3.74
CA PHE A 69 5.97 -9.32 4.75
C PHE A 69 5.86 -9.90 6.16
N ILE A 70 5.15 -11.01 6.35
CA ILE A 70 5.09 -11.74 7.62
C ILE A 70 6.48 -12.24 8.02
N VAL A 71 7.22 -12.85 7.09
CA VAL A 71 8.59 -13.33 7.32
C VAL A 71 9.51 -12.15 7.71
N PHE A 72 9.43 -11.02 7.01
CA PHE A 72 10.20 -9.82 7.35
C PHE A 72 9.82 -9.26 8.72
N ALA A 73 8.53 -9.18 9.05
CA ALA A 73 8.09 -8.69 10.36
C ALA A 73 8.65 -9.55 11.50
N PHE A 74 8.62 -10.89 11.37
CA PHE A 74 9.18 -11.80 12.37
C PHE A 74 10.71 -11.70 12.47
N SER A 75 11.39 -11.48 11.36
CA SER A 75 12.83 -11.19 11.37
C SER A 75 13.14 -9.88 12.09
N PHE A 76 12.30 -8.83 11.89
CA PHE A 76 12.47 -7.55 12.60
C PHE A 76 12.20 -7.67 14.10
N PHE A 77 11.31 -8.55 14.52
CA PHE A 77 11.10 -8.87 15.94
C PHE A 77 12.22 -9.71 16.54
N GLY A 78 13.20 -10.16 15.74
CA GLY A 78 14.36 -10.90 16.20
C GLY A 78 14.12 -12.39 16.38
N MET A 79 13.06 -12.96 15.76
CA MET A 79 12.80 -14.40 15.82
C MET A 79 13.87 -15.21 15.06
N PHE A 80 14.38 -14.66 13.97
CA PHE A 80 15.49 -15.22 13.19
C PHE A 80 16.21 -14.10 12.43
N GLU A 81 17.50 -14.30 12.16
CA GLU A 81 18.25 -13.40 11.30
C GLU A 81 18.14 -13.88 9.84
N LEU A 82 17.70 -13.00 8.95
CA LEU A 82 17.74 -13.25 7.51
C LEU A 82 19.21 -13.13 7.05
N VAL A 83 19.96 -14.22 7.23
CA VAL A 83 21.30 -14.34 6.69
C VAL A 83 21.18 -14.96 5.30
N LEU A 84 21.67 -14.26 4.28
CA LEU A 84 21.78 -14.83 2.95
C LEU A 84 22.67 -16.08 3.02
N PRO A 85 22.33 -17.17 2.31
CA PRO A 85 23.17 -18.37 2.27
C PRO A 85 24.62 -17.98 1.98
N SER A 86 25.55 -18.50 2.77
CA SER A 86 26.99 -18.16 2.67
C SER A 86 27.56 -18.39 1.27
N SER A 87 26.97 -19.32 0.50
CA SER A 87 27.35 -19.57 -0.89
C SER A 87 27.00 -18.39 -1.84
N TRP A 88 26.01 -17.59 -1.50
CA TRP A 88 25.62 -16.39 -2.27
C TRP A 88 26.38 -15.16 -1.78
N SER A 89 26.55 -15.01 -0.47
CA SER A 89 27.36 -13.93 0.10
C SER A 89 28.84 -14.09 -0.34
N ASN A 90 29.42 -15.29 -0.28
CA ASN A 90 30.79 -15.52 -0.70
C ASN A 90 31.03 -15.30 -2.20
N LYS A 91 30.04 -15.57 -3.07
CA LYS A 91 30.10 -15.21 -4.50
C LYS A 91 29.96 -13.72 -4.74
N ALA A 92 29.08 -13.05 -4.00
CA ALA A 92 28.92 -11.60 -4.06
C ALA A 92 30.17 -10.91 -3.46
N ASP A 93 30.67 -11.38 -2.32
CA ASP A 93 31.85 -10.85 -1.65
C ASP A 93 33.12 -11.07 -2.49
N SER A 94 33.27 -12.21 -3.17
CA SER A 94 34.40 -12.45 -4.07
C SER A 94 34.42 -11.57 -5.32
N GLN A 95 33.26 -11.05 -5.76
CA GLN A 95 33.18 -10.04 -6.81
C GLN A 95 33.36 -8.61 -6.24
N VAL A 96 32.93 -8.40 -5.00
CA VAL A 96 33.11 -7.15 -4.24
C VAL A 96 34.58 -6.97 -3.82
N ASP A 97 35.26 -8.05 -3.39
CA ASP A 97 36.69 -8.07 -3.00
C ASP A 97 37.65 -7.79 -4.18
N LYS A 98 37.22 -7.92 -5.42
CA LYS A 98 37.95 -7.45 -6.60
C LYS A 98 38.11 -5.93 -6.70
N GLY A 99 37.55 -5.18 -5.71
CA GLY A 99 37.98 -3.81 -5.37
C GLY A 99 37.82 -2.75 -6.45
N GLY A 100 36.84 -2.86 -7.34
CA GLY A 100 36.60 -1.92 -8.43
C GLY A 100 35.21 -1.30 -8.41
N LEU A 101 34.91 -0.46 -9.42
CA LEU A 101 33.57 0.10 -9.67
C LEU A 101 32.50 -1.00 -9.87
N GLY A 102 32.91 -2.18 -10.37
CA GLY A 102 32.05 -3.34 -10.50
C GLY A 102 31.49 -3.85 -9.17
N GLY A 103 32.29 -3.89 -8.10
CA GLY A 103 31.83 -4.30 -6.77
C GLY A 103 30.77 -3.35 -6.20
N VAL A 104 30.92 -2.04 -6.41
CA VAL A 104 29.96 -1.02 -5.99
C VAL A 104 28.63 -1.17 -6.75
N PHE A 105 28.69 -1.47 -8.05
CA PHE A 105 27.50 -1.73 -8.86
C PHE A 105 26.76 -3.01 -8.41
N PHE A 106 27.48 -4.10 -8.15
CA PHE A 106 26.88 -5.33 -7.62
C PHE A 106 26.24 -5.12 -6.25
N LEU A 107 26.87 -4.32 -5.39
CA LEU A 107 26.27 -3.95 -4.10
C LEU A 107 24.99 -3.14 -4.30
N ALA A 108 24.95 -2.20 -5.25
CA ALA A 108 23.76 -1.45 -5.60
C ALA A 108 22.65 -2.37 -6.14
N LEU A 109 22.99 -3.29 -7.03
CA LEU A 109 22.07 -4.27 -7.59
C LEU A 109 21.47 -5.17 -6.49
N THR A 110 22.30 -5.71 -5.60
CA THR A 110 21.85 -6.51 -4.46
C THR A 110 20.93 -5.69 -3.54
N THR A 111 21.29 -4.44 -3.27
CA THR A 111 20.49 -3.52 -2.46
C THR A 111 19.12 -3.28 -3.08
N VAL A 112 19.05 -3.03 -4.39
CA VAL A 112 17.79 -2.85 -5.12
C VAL A 112 16.97 -4.14 -5.12
N LEU A 113 17.56 -5.30 -5.41
CA LEU A 113 16.84 -6.58 -5.45
C LEU A 113 16.22 -6.94 -4.09
N VAL A 114 16.97 -6.76 -3.00
CA VAL A 114 16.42 -7.03 -1.66
C VAL A 114 15.39 -5.97 -1.26
N SER A 115 15.63 -4.69 -1.59
CA SER A 115 14.65 -3.62 -1.35
C SER A 115 13.43 -3.74 -2.23
N PHE A 116 13.53 -4.31 -3.42
CA PHE A 116 12.40 -4.51 -4.33
C PHE A 116 11.30 -5.35 -3.69
N SER A 117 11.65 -6.31 -2.86
CA SER A 117 10.68 -7.09 -2.08
C SER A 117 9.79 -6.22 -1.20
N CYS A 118 10.34 -5.13 -0.62
CA CYS A 118 9.59 -4.19 0.23
C CYS A 118 8.97 -3.04 -0.56
N THR A 119 9.57 -2.63 -1.67
CA THR A 119 9.13 -1.49 -2.49
C THR A 119 8.30 -1.91 -3.70
N GLY A 120 8.27 -3.20 -4.03
CA GLY A 120 7.53 -3.76 -5.16
C GLY A 120 6.08 -3.26 -5.27
N PRO A 121 5.30 -3.25 -4.17
CA PRO A 121 3.93 -2.74 -4.21
C PRO A 121 3.84 -1.26 -4.54
N ILE A 122 4.78 -0.44 -4.05
CA ILE A 122 4.84 1.00 -4.34
C ILE A 122 5.26 1.22 -5.79
N VAL A 123 6.29 0.51 -6.22
CA VAL A 123 6.78 0.51 -7.61
C VAL A 123 5.69 0.03 -8.56
N GLY A 124 4.99 -1.05 -8.21
CA GLY A 124 3.86 -1.56 -8.98
C GLY A 124 2.73 -0.53 -9.11
N ALA A 125 2.34 0.12 -8.03
CA ALA A 125 1.33 1.17 -8.05
C ALA A 125 1.75 2.36 -8.93
N LEU A 126 3.01 2.81 -8.83
CA LEU A 126 3.55 3.87 -9.68
C LEU A 126 3.56 3.49 -11.16
N LEU A 127 3.88 2.23 -11.47
CA LEU A 127 3.89 1.73 -12.85
C LEU A 127 2.47 1.64 -13.42
N VAL A 128 1.49 1.20 -12.64
CA VAL A 128 0.07 1.17 -13.04
C VAL A 128 -0.47 2.58 -13.29
N GLU A 129 -0.21 3.51 -12.36
CA GLU A 129 -0.64 4.91 -12.51
C GLU A 129 0.00 5.59 -13.71
N ALA A 130 1.26 5.27 -13.98
CA ALA A 130 2.02 5.81 -15.10
C ALA A 130 1.62 5.21 -16.47
N ALA A 131 1.13 3.98 -16.50
CA ALA A 131 0.75 3.28 -17.74
C ALA A 131 -0.50 3.88 -18.43
N GLY A 132 -1.32 4.65 -17.69
CA GLY A 132 -2.48 5.37 -18.24
C GLY A 132 -2.15 6.69 -18.96
N GLY A 133 -0.87 7.02 -19.19
CA GLY A 133 -0.46 8.31 -19.76
C GLY A 133 0.67 8.23 -20.76
N LEU A 134 1.28 9.41 -21.05
CA LEU A 134 2.45 9.51 -21.91
C LEU A 134 3.58 8.55 -21.45
N ALA A 135 4.25 7.89 -22.39
CA ALA A 135 5.35 6.94 -22.14
C ALA A 135 6.50 7.49 -21.23
N LEU A 136 6.58 8.80 -21.09
CA LEU A 136 7.55 9.47 -20.23
C LEU A 136 7.23 9.39 -18.73
N LYS A 137 5.95 9.22 -18.34
CA LYS A 137 5.51 9.18 -16.93
C LYS A 137 6.13 8.03 -16.13
N PRO A 138 6.16 6.76 -16.62
CA PRO A 138 6.82 5.67 -15.91
C PRO A 138 8.30 5.93 -15.66
N ILE A 139 8.99 6.48 -16.66
CA ILE A 139 10.43 6.76 -16.60
C ILE A 139 10.72 7.85 -15.56
N LEU A 140 9.97 8.94 -15.57
CA LEU A 140 10.13 10.04 -14.60
C LEU A 140 9.75 9.61 -13.19
N GLY A 141 8.69 8.81 -13.04
CA GLY A 141 8.27 8.26 -11.74
C GLY A 141 9.34 7.34 -11.14
N MET A 142 9.88 6.43 -11.93
CA MET A 142 10.93 5.51 -11.49
C MET A 142 12.28 6.22 -11.26
N PHE A 143 12.59 7.24 -12.05
CA PHE A 143 13.75 8.10 -11.81
C PHE A 143 13.62 8.85 -10.48
N GLY A 144 12.47 9.51 -10.23
CA GLY A 144 12.20 10.22 -8.97
C GLY A 144 12.23 9.29 -7.76
N PHE A 145 11.64 8.10 -7.88
CA PHE A 145 11.70 7.07 -6.84
C PHE A 145 13.14 6.61 -6.58
N GLY A 146 13.89 6.30 -7.64
CA GLY A 146 15.30 5.91 -7.55
C GLY A 146 16.17 7.00 -6.93
N LEU A 147 15.92 8.27 -7.27
CA LEU A 147 16.62 9.43 -6.69
C LEU A 147 16.34 9.55 -5.18
N ALA A 148 15.05 9.51 -4.78
CA ALA A 148 14.66 9.60 -3.38
C ALA A 148 15.25 8.45 -2.54
N PHE A 149 15.33 7.25 -3.12
CA PHE A 149 15.93 6.08 -2.49
C PHE A 149 17.45 6.17 -2.43
N ALA A 150 18.11 6.69 -3.48
CA ALA A 150 19.56 6.80 -3.55
C ALA A 150 20.15 7.84 -2.58
N ILE A 151 19.44 8.97 -2.34
CA ILE A 151 19.95 10.09 -1.51
C ILE A 151 20.39 9.62 -0.12
N PRO A 152 19.57 8.98 0.73
CA PRO A 152 19.97 8.59 2.08
C PRO A 152 21.14 7.59 2.06
N PHE A 153 21.12 6.62 1.15
CA PHE A 153 22.18 5.61 1.07
C PHE A 153 23.51 6.22 0.57
N THR A 154 23.45 7.14 -0.38
CA THR A 154 24.62 7.88 -0.86
C THR A 154 25.21 8.75 0.25
N LEU A 155 24.38 9.47 1.01
CA LEU A 155 24.83 10.27 2.16
C LEU A 155 25.51 9.39 3.22
N PHE A 156 24.96 8.26 3.55
CA PHE A 156 25.59 7.33 4.51
C PHE A 156 26.91 6.74 3.97
N ALA A 157 26.99 6.49 2.68
CA ALA A 157 28.21 6.02 2.04
C ALA A 157 29.29 7.11 1.99
N MET A 158 28.92 8.38 1.79
CA MET A 158 29.84 9.52 1.75
C MET A 158 30.34 9.93 3.14
N PHE A 159 29.49 9.82 4.16
CA PHE A 159 29.77 10.26 5.53
C PHE A 159 29.66 9.12 6.56
N PRO A 160 30.50 8.07 6.47
CA PRO A 160 30.44 6.96 7.42
C PRO A 160 30.76 7.37 8.87
N SER A 161 31.40 8.56 9.05
CA SER A 161 31.66 9.15 10.36
C SER A 161 30.39 9.59 11.09
N TRP A 162 29.33 9.94 10.37
CA TRP A 162 28.03 10.24 10.97
C TRP A 162 27.42 9.03 11.68
N LEU A 163 27.60 7.84 11.10
CA LEU A 163 27.17 6.60 11.74
C LEU A 163 28.04 6.16 12.92
N LYS A 164 29.33 6.60 12.94
CA LYS A 164 30.19 6.37 14.12
C LYS A 164 29.77 7.19 15.33
N GLY A 165 29.15 8.35 15.10
CA GLY A 165 28.59 9.22 16.14
C GLY A 165 27.22 8.77 16.67
N LEU A 166 26.53 7.86 15.99
CA LEU A 166 25.32 7.23 16.52
C LEU A 166 25.73 6.32 17.69
N PRO A 167 24.98 6.35 18.79
CA PRO A 167 25.29 5.53 19.96
C PRO A 167 25.52 4.08 19.53
N LYS A 168 26.73 3.56 19.79
CA LYS A 168 27.10 2.16 19.51
C LYS A 168 26.29 1.15 20.35
N SER A 169 25.42 1.64 21.23
CA SER A 169 24.45 0.82 21.96
C SER A 169 23.41 0.33 20.96
N GLY A 170 23.47 -0.96 20.58
CA GLY A 170 22.58 -1.60 19.63
C GLY A 170 21.07 -1.45 19.89
N GLY A 171 20.67 -0.93 21.03
CA GLY A 171 19.27 -0.76 21.45
C GLY A 171 18.46 0.22 20.61
N TRP A 172 19.04 1.31 20.09
CA TRP A 172 18.30 2.24 19.24
C TRP A 172 17.97 1.64 17.86
N LEU A 173 18.97 1.02 17.23
CA LEU A 173 18.76 0.38 15.93
C LEU A 173 17.79 -0.79 16.02
N ASN A 174 17.85 -1.55 17.11
CA ASN A 174 16.88 -2.62 17.37
C ASN A 174 15.48 -2.08 17.58
N ALA A 175 15.33 -1.00 18.32
CA ALA A 175 14.03 -0.34 18.48
C ALA A 175 13.44 0.11 17.13
N VAL A 176 14.24 0.67 16.23
CA VAL A 176 13.78 1.04 14.87
C VAL A 176 13.36 -0.20 14.08
N LYS A 177 14.11 -1.31 14.16
CA LYS A 177 13.72 -2.58 13.49
C LYS A 177 12.37 -3.08 13.99
N VAL A 178 12.14 -3.09 15.29
CA VAL A 178 10.87 -3.55 15.88
C VAL A 178 9.70 -2.64 15.49
N VAL A 179 9.88 -1.33 15.54
CA VAL A 179 8.86 -0.37 15.07
C VAL A 179 8.50 -0.62 13.62
N LEU A 180 9.51 -0.77 12.75
CA LEU A 180 9.29 -1.12 11.35
C LEU A 180 8.61 -2.48 11.20
N GLY A 181 8.92 -3.46 12.05
CA GLY A 181 8.27 -4.76 12.08
C GLY A 181 6.76 -4.66 12.29
N PHE A 182 6.31 -3.85 13.27
CA PHE A 182 4.88 -3.61 13.49
C PHE A 182 4.21 -2.91 12.31
N ILE A 183 4.88 -1.91 11.72
CA ILE A 183 4.36 -1.20 10.55
C ILE A 183 4.23 -2.14 9.35
N VAL A 184 5.27 -2.93 9.07
CA VAL A 184 5.27 -3.91 7.98
C VAL A 184 4.17 -4.95 8.17
N LEU A 185 3.97 -5.42 9.40
CA LEU A 185 2.91 -6.37 9.73
C LEU A 185 1.52 -5.76 9.52
N ALA A 186 1.31 -4.50 9.90
CA ALA A 186 0.06 -3.80 9.63
C ALA A 186 -0.21 -3.65 8.12
N PHE A 187 0.81 -3.25 7.35
CA PHE A 187 0.68 -3.12 5.89
C PHE A 187 0.50 -4.46 5.16
N SER A 188 1.00 -5.58 5.73
CA SER A 188 0.80 -6.91 5.13
C SER A 188 -0.68 -7.26 4.94
N MET A 189 -1.54 -6.76 5.84
CA MET A 189 -2.99 -6.98 5.77
C MET A 189 -3.61 -6.46 4.47
N LYS A 190 -3.02 -5.45 3.82
CA LYS A 190 -3.49 -4.95 2.52
C LYS A 190 -3.42 -6.01 1.42
N PHE A 191 -2.39 -6.85 1.44
CA PHE A 191 -2.26 -7.94 0.47
C PHE A 191 -3.25 -9.06 0.71
N LEU A 192 -3.64 -9.25 1.98
CA LEU A 192 -4.65 -10.23 2.34
C LEU A 192 -6.05 -9.85 1.79
N MET A 193 -6.34 -8.55 1.65
CA MET A 193 -7.59 -8.09 1.01
C MET A 193 -7.74 -8.60 -0.43
N ALA A 194 -6.65 -8.78 -1.17
CA ALA A 194 -6.70 -9.29 -2.54
C ALA A 194 -7.13 -10.76 -2.64
N LEU A 195 -7.10 -11.50 -1.52
CA LEU A 195 -7.58 -12.88 -1.45
C LEU A 195 -9.09 -12.96 -1.22
N ASP A 196 -9.68 -11.90 -0.64
CA ASP A 196 -11.11 -11.81 -0.35
C ASP A 196 -11.70 -10.50 -0.89
N PRO A 197 -11.85 -10.35 -2.21
CA PRO A 197 -12.33 -9.11 -2.82
C PRO A 197 -13.77 -8.75 -2.39
N THR A 198 -14.55 -9.74 -2.00
CA THR A 198 -15.94 -9.55 -1.53
C THR A 198 -16.04 -9.20 -0.03
N ASN A 199 -14.91 -9.16 0.69
CA ASN A 199 -14.82 -8.89 2.12
C ASN A 199 -15.76 -9.73 3.01
N LYS A 200 -15.97 -11.00 2.64
CA LYS A 200 -16.80 -11.94 3.40
C LYS A 200 -16.09 -12.43 4.66
N ILE A 201 -14.78 -12.65 4.58
CA ILE A 201 -13.95 -13.13 5.68
C ILE A 201 -13.20 -11.97 6.32
N LEU A 202 -12.51 -11.16 5.51
CA LEU A 202 -11.73 -10.01 5.97
C LEU A 202 -12.59 -8.75 5.98
N THR A 203 -13.53 -8.69 6.91
CA THR A 203 -14.38 -7.51 7.08
C THR A 203 -13.58 -6.30 7.52
N ARG A 204 -14.11 -5.09 7.30
CA ARG A 204 -13.48 -3.83 7.73
C ARG A 204 -13.24 -3.80 9.24
N GLU A 205 -14.18 -4.34 10.01
CA GLU A 205 -14.12 -4.40 11.46
C GLU A 205 -12.95 -5.29 11.94
N LEU A 206 -12.80 -6.47 11.34
CA LEU A 206 -11.68 -7.37 11.64
C LEU A 206 -10.33 -6.72 11.28
N TYR A 207 -10.26 -6.05 10.13
CA TYR A 207 -9.07 -5.35 9.69
C TYR A 207 -8.68 -4.24 10.68
N LEU A 208 -9.63 -3.40 11.07
CA LEU A 208 -9.42 -2.34 12.05
C LEU A 208 -9.04 -2.91 13.42
N ALA A 209 -9.68 -4.00 13.87
CA ALA A 209 -9.36 -4.63 15.14
C ALA A 209 -7.90 -5.12 15.18
N VAL A 210 -7.42 -5.76 14.11
CA VAL A 210 -6.01 -6.18 14.01
C VAL A 210 -5.08 -4.97 14.03
N TRP A 211 -5.39 -3.89 13.31
CA TRP A 211 -4.58 -2.67 13.32
C TRP A 211 -4.56 -2.01 14.69
N ILE A 212 -5.70 -1.93 15.38
CA ILE A 212 -5.80 -1.41 16.76
C ILE A 212 -4.86 -2.17 17.68
N VAL A 213 -4.89 -3.51 17.64
CA VAL A 213 -4.01 -4.36 18.47
C VAL A 213 -2.55 -4.13 18.12
N LEU A 214 -2.18 -4.09 16.84
CA LEU A 214 -0.80 -3.90 16.41
C LEU A 214 -0.23 -2.54 16.86
N PHE A 215 -0.97 -1.44 16.65
CA PHE A 215 -0.53 -0.12 17.07
C PHE A 215 -0.58 0.07 18.59
N PHE A 216 -1.49 -0.60 19.29
CA PHE A 216 -1.50 -0.65 20.74
C PHE A 216 -0.24 -1.35 21.29
N LEU A 217 0.11 -2.52 20.75
CA LEU A 217 1.33 -3.25 21.12
C LEU A 217 2.58 -2.44 20.77
N LEU A 218 2.59 -1.72 19.64
CA LEU A 218 3.66 -0.80 19.29
C LEU A 218 3.83 0.31 20.34
N GLY A 219 2.74 0.93 20.79
CA GLY A 219 2.75 1.93 21.86
C GLY A 219 3.30 1.37 23.16
N MET A 220 2.88 0.17 23.55
CA MET A 220 3.38 -0.54 24.74
C MET A 220 4.88 -0.89 24.61
N TYR A 221 5.33 -1.29 23.44
CA TYR A 221 6.74 -1.53 23.14
C TYR A 221 7.58 -0.24 23.30
N LEU A 222 7.13 0.87 22.77
CA LEU A 222 7.80 2.16 22.86
C LEU A 222 7.93 2.65 24.30
N LEU A 223 6.94 2.35 25.15
CA LEU A 223 7.00 2.60 26.62
C LEU A 223 7.90 1.61 27.37
N GLY A 224 8.47 0.59 26.69
CA GLY A 224 9.33 -0.41 27.32
C GLY A 224 8.59 -1.47 28.15
N LYS A 225 7.26 -1.60 28.00
CA LYS A 225 6.45 -2.62 28.68
C LYS A 225 6.56 -3.99 28.00
N ILE A 226 6.87 -4.01 26.71
CA ILE A 226 7.12 -5.21 25.93
C ILE A 226 8.61 -5.18 25.55
N LYS A 227 9.31 -6.33 25.70
CA LYS A 227 10.70 -6.51 25.34
C LYS A 227 10.85 -7.71 24.44
N PHE A 228 11.67 -7.58 23.40
CA PHE A 228 12.08 -8.68 22.54
C PHE A 228 13.50 -9.15 22.90
N SER A 229 13.90 -10.32 22.42
CA SER A 229 15.14 -11.01 22.81
C SER A 229 16.42 -10.20 22.61
N HIS A 230 16.44 -9.24 21.70
CA HIS A 230 17.61 -8.41 21.38
C HIS A 230 17.50 -6.98 21.90
N ASP A 231 16.51 -6.69 22.75
CA ASP A 231 16.35 -5.37 23.35
C ASP A 231 17.28 -5.19 24.54
N SER A 232 17.93 -4.04 24.59
CA SER A 232 18.66 -3.59 25.78
C SER A 232 17.71 -3.08 26.86
N ASP A 233 18.13 -3.21 28.11
CA ASP A 233 17.38 -2.68 29.24
C ASP A 233 17.16 -1.16 29.11
N LEU A 234 15.93 -0.74 29.33
CA LEU A 234 15.50 0.65 29.30
C LEU A 234 15.23 1.11 30.73
N PRO A 235 16.20 1.74 31.40
CA PRO A 235 15.99 2.27 32.74
C PRO A 235 15.00 3.45 32.77
N HIS A 236 14.92 4.20 31.67
CA HIS A 236 13.99 5.32 31.50
C HIS A 236 13.56 5.49 30.03
N VAL A 237 12.36 6.00 29.81
CA VAL A 237 11.82 6.27 28.48
C VAL A 237 12.36 7.62 27.99
N SER A 238 13.02 7.65 26.84
CA SER A 238 13.46 8.89 26.22
C SER A 238 12.29 9.68 25.64
N VAL A 239 12.41 11.01 25.59
CA VAL A 239 11.36 11.91 25.07
C VAL A 239 10.89 11.53 23.65
N PRO A 240 11.76 11.22 22.67
CA PRO A 240 11.31 10.77 21.35
C PRO A 240 10.48 9.49 21.38
N ARG A 241 10.83 8.53 22.23
CA ARG A 241 10.06 7.29 22.39
C ARG A 241 8.68 7.56 22.99
N LEU A 242 8.61 8.47 23.98
CA LEU A 242 7.35 8.88 24.57
C LEU A 242 6.44 9.55 23.54
N LEU A 243 6.97 10.49 22.75
CA LEU A 243 6.19 11.15 21.69
C LEU A 243 5.66 10.17 20.64
N LEU A 244 6.48 9.21 20.20
CA LEU A 244 6.05 8.16 19.27
C LEU A 244 5.00 7.24 19.89
N SER A 245 5.12 6.94 21.20
CA SER A 245 4.10 6.16 21.92
C SER A 245 2.77 6.91 22.00
N VAL A 246 2.79 8.20 22.31
CA VAL A 246 1.59 9.05 22.30
C VAL A 246 0.96 9.09 20.92
N ALA A 247 1.76 9.25 19.85
CA ALA A 247 1.26 9.22 18.49
C ALA A 247 0.62 7.87 18.14
N SER A 248 1.23 6.75 18.58
CA SER A 248 0.70 5.40 18.35
C SER A 248 -0.65 5.20 19.06
N PHE A 249 -0.78 5.60 20.33
CA PHE A 249 -2.04 5.50 21.05
C PHE A 249 -3.10 6.46 20.50
N SER A 250 -2.72 7.66 20.09
CA SER A 250 -3.65 8.60 19.41
C SER A 250 -4.19 7.99 18.12
N PHE A 251 -3.33 7.29 17.37
CA PHE A 251 -3.75 6.56 16.17
C PHE A 251 -4.69 5.39 16.51
N VAL A 252 -4.45 4.66 17.60
CA VAL A 252 -5.36 3.61 18.11
C VAL A 252 -6.74 4.18 18.40
N VAL A 253 -6.82 5.32 19.11
CA VAL A 253 -8.11 5.98 19.38
C VAL A 253 -8.79 6.41 18.08
N PHE A 254 -8.04 6.95 17.11
CA PHE A 254 -8.57 7.30 15.80
C PHE A 254 -9.13 6.08 15.05
N LEU A 255 -8.42 4.95 15.06
CA LEU A 255 -8.90 3.70 14.46
C LEU A 255 -10.15 3.16 15.16
N PHE A 256 -10.20 3.30 16.49
CA PHE A 256 -11.35 2.86 17.27
C PHE A 256 -12.64 3.59 16.89
N LEU A 257 -12.57 4.90 16.58
CA LEU A 257 -13.71 5.64 16.05
C LEU A 257 -14.21 5.02 14.72
N GLY A 258 -13.31 4.49 13.92
CA GLY A 258 -13.64 3.81 12.65
C GLY A 258 -14.47 2.54 12.82
N LEU A 259 -14.36 1.84 13.95
CA LEU A 259 -15.19 0.67 14.27
C LEU A 259 -16.67 1.05 14.47
N PHE A 260 -16.94 2.28 14.90
CA PHE A 260 -18.30 2.79 15.10
C PHE A 260 -18.89 3.49 13.87
N GLY A 261 -18.24 3.36 12.71
CA GLY A 261 -18.73 3.90 11.45
C GLY A 261 -18.16 5.26 11.07
N TYR A 262 -17.30 5.89 11.92
CA TYR A 262 -16.66 7.15 11.56
C TYR A 262 -15.80 6.99 10.29
N GLU A 263 -15.91 7.97 9.38
CA GLU A 263 -15.14 7.95 8.13
C GLU A 263 -13.68 8.33 8.36
N LEU A 264 -12.81 7.33 8.25
CA LEU A 264 -11.37 7.48 8.37
C LEU A 264 -10.77 8.00 7.05
N LYS A 265 -11.11 9.24 6.64
CA LYS A 265 -10.78 9.83 5.33
C LYS A 265 -9.29 9.72 4.98
N THR A 266 -8.41 9.92 5.95
CA THR A 266 -6.95 9.91 5.74
C THR A 266 -6.40 8.56 5.33
N ILE A 267 -6.96 7.47 5.85
CA ILE A 267 -6.48 6.10 5.63
C ILE A 267 -7.47 5.25 4.81
N ALA A 268 -8.54 5.85 4.30
CA ALA A 268 -9.55 5.17 3.48
C ALA A 268 -8.96 4.29 2.36
N PRO A 269 -7.90 4.72 1.62
CA PRO A 269 -7.28 3.91 0.58
C PRO A 269 -6.63 2.61 1.07
N LEU A 270 -6.36 2.50 2.37
CA LEU A 270 -5.72 1.34 3.00
C LEU A 270 -6.72 0.38 3.60
N LEU A 271 -7.97 0.78 3.74
CA LEU A 271 -9.02 0.00 4.41
C LEU A 271 -9.91 -0.73 3.40
N PRO A 272 -10.47 -1.90 3.79
CA PRO A 272 -11.56 -2.53 3.05
C PRO A 272 -12.79 -1.60 2.96
N PRO A 273 -13.67 -1.78 1.96
CA PRO A 273 -14.97 -1.11 1.94
C PRO A 273 -15.79 -1.45 3.20
N LYS A 274 -16.76 -0.59 3.51
CA LYS A 274 -17.68 -0.84 4.63
C LYS A 274 -18.48 -2.11 4.39
N SER A 275 -18.59 -2.93 5.44
CA SER A 275 -19.46 -4.10 5.40
C SER A 275 -20.92 -3.67 5.45
N PRO A 276 -21.82 -4.24 4.63
CA PRO A 276 -23.25 -3.94 4.68
C PRO A 276 -23.88 -4.20 6.05
N ASN A 277 -23.34 -5.16 6.78
CA ASN A 277 -23.80 -5.57 8.10
C ASN A 277 -22.95 -5.00 9.25
N GLY A 278 -22.03 -4.06 8.96
CA GLY A 278 -21.14 -3.46 9.93
C GLY A 278 -21.88 -2.59 10.95
N LEU A 279 -21.27 -2.42 12.12
CA LEU A 279 -21.80 -1.59 13.20
C LEU A 279 -21.55 -0.10 12.86
N ASP A 280 -22.45 0.50 12.09
CA ASP A 280 -22.40 1.92 11.73
C ASP A 280 -23.39 2.73 12.57
N LEU A 281 -22.87 3.25 13.70
CA LEU A 281 -23.67 4.10 14.59
C LEU A 281 -23.95 5.48 13.98
N THR A 282 -23.12 5.93 13.03
CA THR A 282 -23.31 7.24 12.38
C THR A 282 -24.48 7.18 11.41
N GLN A 283 -24.63 6.10 10.68
CA GLN A 283 -25.84 5.89 9.86
C GLN A 283 -27.08 5.76 10.75
N ARG A 284 -27.02 4.98 11.84
CA ARG A 284 -28.14 4.87 12.78
C ARG A 284 -28.54 6.22 13.38
N ALA A 285 -27.59 7.09 13.73
CA ALA A 285 -27.90 8.42 14.26
C ALA A 285 -28.56 9.33 13.23
N VAL A 286 -28.16 9.24 11.97
CA VAL A 286 -28.80 9.97 10.85
C VAL A 286 -30.21 9.42 10.57
N TYR A 287 -30.41 8.10 10.69
CA TYR A 287 -31.71 7.46 10.49
C TYR A 287 -32.66 7.60 11.69
N SER A 288 -32.17 7.84 12.91
CA SER A 288 -33.03 8.04 14.10
C SER A 288 -33.53 9.48 14.28
N GLY A 289 -33.06 10.42 13.46
CA GLY A 289 -33.51 11.83 13.48
C GLY A 289 -34.80 12.13 12.72
N GLY A 290 -35.45 11.18 12.14
CA GLY A 290 -36.73 11.28 11.45
C GLY A 290 -37.11 9.94 10.80
N PRO A 291 -38.39 9.68 10.51
CA PRO A 291 -38.74 8.55 9.68
C PRO A 291 -38.07 8.79 8.33
N VAL A 292 -36.93 8.14 8.08
CA VAL A 292 -36.52 7.91 6.70
C VAL A 292 -37.58 6.98 6.15
N ALA A 293 -38.66 7.62 5.76
CA ALA A 293 -39.71 7.01 4.99
C ALA A 293 -39.00 6.25 3.86
N ALA A 294 -39.59 5.14 3.51
CA ALA A 294 -39.35 4.41 2.28
C ALA A 294 -39.58 5.26 1.01
N ALA A 295 -39.28 6.57 1.07
CA ALA A 295 -39.47 7.60 0.06
C ALA A 295 -38.35 7.71 -0.96
N ASP A 296 -37.32 6.88 -0.84
CA ASP A 296 -36.21 6.83 -1.81
C ASP A 296 -36.39 5.71 -2.84
N GLN A 297 -37.59 5.36 -3.14
CA GLN A 297 -37.86 4.78 -4.45
C GLN A 297 -37.81 5.95 -5.43
N VAL A 298 -36.75 6.03 -6.24
CA VAL A 298 -36.90 6.68 -7.54
C VAL A 298 -38.06 5.96 -8.17
N GLU A 299 -39.22 6.61 -8.16
CA GLU A 299 -40.45 6.02 -8.64
C GLU A 299 -40.17 5.42 -10.01
N GLY A 300 -40.21 4.09 -10.11
CA GLY A 300 -40.12 3.35 -11.35
C GLY A 300 -38.84 2.61 -11.69
N CYS A 301 -37.74 2.74 -10.92
CA CYS A 301 -36.49 2.02 -11.24
C CYS A 301 -35.88 1.37 -10.01
N THR A 302 -35.76 0.05 -10.02
CA THR A 302 -35.00 -0.71 -9.03
C THR A 302 -33.87 -1.45 -9.75
N PRO A 303 -32.60 -1.34 -9.28
CA PRO A 303 -31.51 -2.11 -9.84
C PRO A 303 -31.76 -3.60 -9.53
N GLU A 304 -31.69 -4.43 -10.55
CA GLU A 304 -31.89 -5.88 -10.43
C GLU A 304 -30.60 -6.65 -10.64
N LYS A 305 -29.78 -6.22 -11.61
CA LYS A 305 -28.55 -6.92 -11.96
C LYS A 305 -27.42 -6.64 -10.97
N TYR A 306 -26.75 -7.70 -10.52
CA TYR A 306 -25.52 -7.67 -9.71
C TYR A 306 -25.63 -6.99 -8.34
N THR A 307 -26.83 -6.74 -7.83
CA THR A 307 -27.06 -6.13 -6.52
C THR A 307 -26.59 -6.99 -5.35
N ASP A 308 -26.50 -8.31 -5.54
CA ASP A 308 -25.96 -9.24 -4.55
C ASP A 308 -24.42 -9.21 -4.45
N LEU A 309 -23.77 -8.73 -5.52
CA LEU A 309 -22.31 -8.69 -5.64
C LEU A 309 -21.74 -7.33 -5.22
N PHE A 310 -22.45 -6.26 -5.56
CA PHE A 310 -21.94 -4.90 -5.43
C PHE A 310 -22.86 -4.03 -4.57
N HIS A 311 -22.25 -3.11 -3.84
CA HIS A 311 -22.98 -2.17 -2.99
C HIS A 311 -22.40 -0.77 -3.13
N MET A 312 -23.29 0.23 -3.13
CA MET A 312 -22.91 1.63 -3.11
C MET A 312 -22.63 2.11 -1.68
N PRO A 313 -21.66 3.01 -1.48
CA PRO A 313 -21.41 3.63 -0.18
C PRO A 313 -22.55 4.56 0.22
N PHE A 314 -22.64 4.85 1.51
CA PHE A 314 -23.59 5.84 2.11
C PHE A 314 -25.07 5.58 1.83
N GLY A 315 -25.45 4.33 1.54
CA GLY A 315 -26.83 3.97 1.22
C GLY A 315 -27.33 4.59 -0.11
N LEU A 316 -26.42 5.00 -0.98
CA LEU A 316 -26.79 5.39 -2.35
C LEU A 316 -27.31 4.19 -3.11
N LYS A 317 -28.27 4.41 -3.99
CA LYS A 317 -28.72 3.42 -4.98
C LYS A 317 -27.89 3.58 -6.24
N GLY A 318 -27.45 2.48 -6.83
CA GLY A 318 -26.67 2.49 -8.05
C GLY A 318 -26.98 1.27 -8.90
N PHE A 319 -26.86 1.43 -10.19
CA PHE A 319 -26.92 0.36 -11.17
C PHE A 319 -25.52 -0.16 -11.45
N TYR A 320 -25.38 -1.45 -11.67
CA TYR A 320 -24.09 -2.10 -11.97
C TYR A 320 -24.04 -2.62 -13.42
N ASP A 321 -25.13 -2.41 -14.14
CA ASP A 321 -25.27 -2.64 -15.58
C ASP A 321 -25.56 -1.31 -16.27
N LEU A 322 -24.83 -1.03 -17.37
CA LEU A 322 -24.95 0.24 -18.07
C LEU A 322 -26.33 0.41 -18.74
N GLU A 323 -26.85 -0.64 -19.35
CA GLU A 323 -28.12 -0.58 -20.08
C GLU A 323 -29.27 -0.36 -19.13
N GLU A 324 -29.27 -1.05 -17.99
CA GLU A 324 -30.26 -0.90 -16.94
C GLU A 324 -30.27 0.53 -16.37
N GLY A 325 -29.07 1.08 -16.09
CA GLY A 325 -28.94 2.46 -15.60
C GLY A 325 -29.38 3.50 -16.63
N LEU A 326 -29.04 3.33 -17.89
CA LEU A 326 -29.47 4.22 -18.97
C LEU A 326 -30.99 4.16 -19.21
N ALA A 327 -31.59 2.98 -19.11
CA ALA A 327 -33.02 2.82 -19.19
C ALA A 327 -33.75 3.59 -18.07
N CYS A 328 -33.26 3.48 -16.84
CA CYS A 328 -33.79 4.23 -15.70
C CYS A 328 -33.61 5.74 -15.88
N ALA A 329 -32.44 6.21 -16.30
CA ALA A 329 -32.22 7.64 -16.57
C ALA A 329 -33.15 8.20 -17.62
N LYS A 330 -33.41 7.43 -18.68
CA LYS A 330 -34.36 7.82 -19.71
C LYS A 330 -35.80 7.88 -19.19
N ALA A 331 -36.17 6.95 -18.31
CA ALA A 331 -37.53 6.92 -17.72
C ALA A 331 -37.76 8.08 -16.72
N THR A 332 -36.69 8.43 -15.95
CA THR A 332 -36.77 9.48 -14.90
C THR A 332 -36.39 10.87 -15.40
N GLY A 333 -35.81 11.01 -16.59
CA GLY A 333 -35.30 12.27 -17.12
C GLY A 333 -34.07 12.81 -16.36
N LYS A 334 -33.44 12.01 -15.51
CA LYS A 334 -32.25 12.41 -14.72
C LYS A 334 -30.95 12.15 -15.49
N PRO A 335 -29.93 12.98 -15.28
CA PRO A 335 -28.60 12.73 -15.83
C PRO A 335 -27.97 11.49 -15.21
N VAL A 336 -27.09 10.83 -15.97
CA VAL A 336 -26.34 9.63 -15.51
C VAL A 336 -24.97 10.04 -15.04
N LEU A 337 -24.58 9.58 -13.84
CA LEU A 337 -23.21 9.58 -13.37
C LEU A 337 -22.63 8.18 -13.57
N ILE A 338 -21.69 8.03 -14.51
CA ILE A 338 -20.97 6.78 -14.70
C ILE A 338 -19.70 6.81 -13.84
N ASP A 339 -19.61 5.90 -12.87
CA ASP A 339 -18.47 5.74 -11.98
C ASP A 339 -17.69 4.46 -12.35
N PHE A 340 -16.52 4.63 -12.93
CA PHE A 340 -15.60 3.53 -13.17
C PHE A 340 -14.81 3.27 -11.90
N LYS A 341 -15.12 2.19 -11.22
CA LYS A 341 -14.53 1.85 -9.94
C LYS A 341 -13.92 0.44 -9.90
N GLY A 342 -13.30 0.10 -8.80
CA GLY A 342 -12.72 -1.21 -8.56
C GLY A 342 -12.63 -1.54 -7.08
N HIS A 343 -12.60 -2.84 -6.76
CA HIS A 343 -12.43 -3.35 -5.40
C HIS A 343 -11.14 -2.84 -4.76
N PHE A 344 -10.07 -2.71 -5.57
CA PHE A 344 -8.74 -2.30 -5.12
C PHE A 344 -8.40 -0.84 -5.48
N CYS A 345 -9.31 -0.11 -6.08
CA CYS A 345 -9.12 1.27 -6.52
C CYS A 345 -8.96 2.23 -5.31
N SER A 346 -7.73 2.56 -4.97
CA SER A 346 -7.43 3.48 -3.86
C SER A 346 -7.97 4.89 -4.07
N ASN A 347 -7.95 5.38 -5.32
CA ASN A 347 -8.49 6.70 -5.67
C ASN A 347 -10.02 6.73 -5.55
N CYS A 348 -10.71 5.65 -5.94
CA CYS A 348 -12.15 5.54 -5.78
C CYS A 348 -12.55 5.62 -4.30
N LYS A 349 -11.88 4.83 -3.44
CA LYS A 349 -12.11 4.88 -1.98
C LYS A 349 -11.82 6.25 -1.37
N LYS A 350 -10.78 6.94 -1.87
CA LYS A 350 -10.46 8.29 -1.43
C LYS A 350 -11.54 9.28 -1.85
N MET A 351 -12.04 9.19 -3.08
CA MET A 351 -13.12 10.02 -3.61
C MET A 351 -14.41 9.81 -2.81
N GLU A 352 -14.82 8.57 -2.60
CA GLU A 352 -15.97 8.21 -1.78
C GLU A 352 -15.85 8.77 -0.36
N ALA A 353 -14.71 8.55 0.31
CA ALA A 353 -14.52 8.98 1.69
C ALA A 353 -14.36 10.50 1.85
N ALA A 354 -13.79 11.21 0.88
CA ALA A 354 -13.50 12.64 1.00
C ALA A 354 -14.57 13.55 0.40
N VAL A 355 -15.18 13.12 -0.73
CA VAL A 355 -16.10 13.95 -1.50
C VAL A 355 -17.53 13.46 -1.37
N TRP A 356 -17.81 12.17 -1.62
CA TRP A 356 -19.18 11.66 -1.58
C TRP A 356 -19.76 11.64 -0.15
N SER A 357 -18.90 11.60 0.87
CA SER A 357 -19.31 11.72 2.28
C SER A 357 -19.77 13.12 2.68
N ASP A 358 -19.55 14.13 1.84
CA ASP A 358 -20.04 15.48 2.09
C ASP A 358 -21.57 15.52 1.96
N PRO A 359 -22.30 16.11 2.93
CA PRO A 359 -23.77 16.10 2.93
C PRO A 359 -24.40 16.71 1.69
N ASP A 360 -23.82 17.79 1.14
CA ASP A 360 -24.37 18.46 -0.04
C ASP A 360 -24.14 17.65 -1.30
N VAL A 361 -22.94 17.07 -1.45
CA VAL A 361 -22.63 16.16 -2.55
C VAL A 361 -23.50 14.90 -2.47
N LEU A 362 -23.63 14.31 -1.30
CA LEU A 362 -24.41 13.10 -1.09
C LEU A 362 -25.89 13.31 -1.44
N ARG A 363 -26.45 14.48 -1.06
CA ARG A 363 -27.82 14.86 -1.41
C ARG A 363 -27.96 14.98 -2.93
N THR A 364 -27.08 15.72 -3.60
CA THR A 364 -27.08 15.88 -5.05
C THR A 364 -26.96 14.53 -5.78
N LEU A 365 -26.05 13.65 -5.33
CA LEU A 365 -25.93 12.30 -5.89
C LEU A 365 -27.20 11.47 -5.74
N ARG A 366 -27.91 11.63 -4.64
CA ARG A 366 -29.15 10.89 -4.34
C ARG A 366 -30.36 11.42 -5.11
N GLU A 367 -30.50 12.74 -5.20
CA GLU A 367 -31.70 13.37 -5.71
C GLU A 367 -31.65 13.65 -7.21
N ASP A 368 -30.47 14.04 -7.74
CA ASP A 368 -30.35 14.60 -9.08
C ASP A 368 -29.77 13.63 -10.11
N TYR A 369 -29.13 12.52 -9.69
CA TYR A 369 -28.42 11.62 -10.59
C TYR A 369 -28.94 10.18 -10.52
N VAL A 370 -28.86 9.49 -11.68
CA VAL A 370 -28.85 8.02 -11.74
C VAL A 370 -27.39 7.58 -11.75
N ILE A 371 -26.97 6.82 -10.74
CA ILE A 371 -25.58 6.39 -10.60
C ILE A 371 -25.42 5.01 -11.23
N VAL A 372 -24.43 4.88 -12.12
CA VAL A 372 -24.01 3.61 -12.73
C VAL A 372 -22.58 3.33 -12.32
N ALA A 373 -22.38 2.30 -11.52
CA ALA A 373 -21.06 1.92 -10.98
C ALA A 373 -20.52 0.70 -11.75
N LEU A 374 -19.52 0.92 -12.59
CA LEU A 374 -18.91 -0.12 -13.42
C LEU A 374 -17.59 -0.58 -12.79
N TYR A 375 -17.57 -1.84 -12.34
CA TYR A 375 -16.38 -2.43 -11.74
C TYR A 375 -15.41 -2.94 -12.80
N THR A 376 -14.20 -2.39 -12.82
CA THR A 376 -13.17 -2.67 -13.85
C THR A 376 -12.20 -3.78 -13.46
N ASP A 377 -12.20 -4.20 -12.19
CA ASP A 377 -11.29 -5.21 -11.65
C ASP A 377 -12.02 -6.43 -11.05
N ASP A 378 -13.33 -6.52 -11.24
CA ASP A 378 -14.10 -7.69 -10.86
C ASP A 378 -13.81 -8.86 -11.80
N ARG A 379 -13.77 -10.07 -11.23
CA ARG A 379 -13.45 -11.31 -11.95
C ARG A 379 -14.59 -12.30 -12.00
N THR A 380 -15.75 -11.90 -11.57
CA THR A 380 -16.95 -12.72 -11.68
C THR A 380 -17.26 -12.92 -13.15
N LYS A 381 -17.33 -14.18 -13.58
CA LYS A 381 -17.66 -14.49 -14.96
C LYS A 381 -19.10 -14.10 -15.25
N LEU A 382 -19.27 -13.26 -16.26
CA LEU A 382 -20.59 -12.93 -16.77
C LEU A 382 -21.23 -14.15 -17.45
N PRO A 383 -22.58 -14.24 -17.50
CA PRO A 383 -23.26 -15.21 -18.33
C PRO A 383 -22.80 -15.13 -19.78
N GLU A 384 -22.69 -16.27 -20.48
CA GLU A 384 -22.22 -16.30 -21.87
C GLU A 384 -23.03 -15.41 -22.83
N ALA A 385 -24.30 -15.19 -22.53
CA ALA A 385 -25.19 -14.29 -23.28
C ALA A 385 -24.78 -12.81 -23.22
N GLU A 386 -23.99 -12.44 -22.23
CA GLU A 386 -23.51 -11.07 -22.01
C GLU A 386 -22.06 -10.86 -22.51
N TRP A 387 -21.46 -11.91 -23.07
CA TRP A 387 -20.12 -11.81 -23.65
C TRP A 387 -20.18 -11.08 -24.98
N TYR A 388 -19.24 -10.17 -25.16
CA TYR A 388 -19.04 -9.52 -26.45
C TYR A 388 -17.58 -9.55 -26.85
N THR A 389 -17.34 -9.63 -28.15
CA THR A 389 -16.00 -9.62 -28.72
C THR A 389 -15.75 -8.23 -29.26
N SER A 390 -14.76 -7.53 -28.73
CA SER A 390 -14.32 -6.26 -29.30
C SER A 390 -13.38 -6.53 -30.48
N GLU A 391 -13.38 -5.67 -31.50
CA GLU A 391 -12.44 -5.77 -32.63
C GLU A 391 -10.96 -5.69 -32.20
N ALA A 392 -10.68 -5.09 -31.06
CA ALA A 392 -9.32 -4.89 -30.55
C ALA A 392 -8.86 -6.01 -29.60
N VAL A 393 -9.74 -6.52 -28.72
CA VAL A 393 -9.40 -7.53 -27.70
C VAL A 393 -10.66 -8.33 -27.36
N SER A 394 -10.50 -9.65 -27.18
CA SER A 394 -11.56 -10.52 -26.64
C SER A 394 -11.62 -10.34 -25.13
N TYR A 395 -12.75 -9.85 -24.60
CA TYR A 395 -13.01 -9.76 -23.18
C TYR A 395 -13.97 -10.89 -22.77
N THR A 396 -13.55 -11.63 -21.77
CA THR A 396 -14.40 -12.63 -21.11
C THR A 396 -14.71 -12.18 -19.71
#